data_afab62e133efc9425c5973f12275410a
#
_entry.id   afab62e133efc9425c5973f12275410a
#
_cell.length_a   1.000
_cell.length_b   1.000
_cell.length_c   1.000
_cell.angle_alpha   90.00
_cell.angle_beta   90.00
_cell.angle_gamma   90.00
#
_symmetry.space_group_name_H-M   'P 1'
#
loop_
_entity.id
_entity.type
_entity.pdbx_description
1 polymer ?
#
loop_
_entity_poly.entity_id
_entity_poly.type
_entity_poly.pdbx_seq_one_letter_code
_entity_poly.pdbx_strand_id
1 'polypeptide(L)'
;DARFCATTASMCGVEKAGFEQDAAAMDKAIQLDVMLHAYMFTQSGIPVIYSGDEIGQVNDYTYKNDPTKAHDSRYIHRGAMRWDLAANADDADTVEGKIFQRLSELEKIRRSEKVFMTNADMWTVETYDSSVLCIGRYYEGEKMFGLFNFSEYDKTAWINETDGMYKNMLTGEVRKAAGVDIP
;
A
#
# COMPACT_ATOMS: atom_id res chain seq x y z
N ASP A 1 -3.76 -25.54 -12.52
CA ASP A 1 -4.33 -24.20 -12.57
C ASP A 1 -3.24 -23.17 -12.30
N ALA A 2 -2.95 -22.31 -13.29
CA ALA A 2 -1.86 -21.33 -13.20
C ALA A 2 -2.27 -20.06 -12.42
N ARG A 3 -3.29 -20.11 -11.58
CA ARG A 3 -3.72 -18.95 -10.80
C ARG A 3 -2.81 -18.76 -9.59
N PHE A 4 -2.31 -17.55 -9.44
CA PHE A 4 -1.69 -17.12 -8.22
C PHE A 4 -2.80 -16.64 -7.26
N CYS A 5 -2.87 -17.23 -6.08
CA CYS A 5 -3.87 -16.90 -5.06
C CYS A 5 -3.15 -16.70 -3.71
N ALA A 6 -3.26 -15.50 -3.17
CA ALA A 6 -2.74 -15.15 -1.85
C ALA A 6 -3.44 -13.89 -1.33
N THR A 7 -3.32 -13.60 -0.03
CA THR A 7 -3.61 -12.28 0.51
C THR A 7 -2.49 -11.30 0.15
N THR A 8 -2.76 -10.00 0.15
CA THR A 8 -1.76 -8.96 -0.12
C THR A 8 -0.60 -9.04 0.88
N ALA A 9 -0.91 -9.18 2.15
CA ALA A 9 0.09 -9.30 3.22
C ALA A 9 1.02 -10.51 3.04
N SER A 10 0.48 -11.70 2.67
CA SER A 10 1.32 -12.87 2.39
C SER A 10 2.20 -12.68 1.17
N MET A 11 1.69 -12.03 0.11
CA MET A 11 2.48 -11.68 -1.07
C MET A 11 3.63 -10.74 -0.76
N CYS A 12 3.40 -9.78 0.13
CA CYS A 12 4.41 -8.81 0.56
C CYS A 12 5.45 -9.41 1.51
N GLY A 13 5.21 -10.63 2.04
CA GLY A 13 6.17 -11.32 2.89
C GLY A 13 5.84 -11.28 4.39
N VAL A 14 4.73 -10.69 4.82
CA VAL A 14 4.32 -10.64 6.24
C VAL A 14 4.23 -12.02 6.85
N GLU A 15 3.61 -12.98 6.13
CA GLU A 15 3.49 -14.38 6.59
C GLU A 15 4.86 -15.04 6.78
N LYS A 16 5.77 -14.86 5.80
CA LYS A 16 7.12 -15.42 5.86
C LYS A 16 7.93 -14.83 6.99
N ALA A 17 7.96 -13.50 7.11
CA ALA A 17 8.68 -12.80 8.16
C ALA A 17 8.18 -13.19 9.56
N GLY A 18 6.85 -13.36 9.71
CA GLY A 18 6.27 -13.84 10.96
C GLY A 18 6.68 -15.28 11.30
N PHE A 19 6.71 -16.16 10.31
CA PHE A 19 7.17 -17.55 10.50
C PHE A 19 8.66 -17.63 10.86
N GLU A 20 9.50 -16.84 10.21
CA GLU A 20 10.95 -16.77 10.44
C GLU A 20 11.33 -15.94 11.66
N GLN A 21 10.38 -15.22 12.27
CA GLN A 21 10.59 -14.27 13.38
C GLN A 21 11.63 -13.19 13.06
N ASP A 22 11.68 -12.77 11.78
CA ASP A 22 12.58 -11.75 11.29
C ASP A 22 11.91 -10.36 11.33
N ALA A 23 12.27 -9.56 12.34
CA ALA A 23 11.69 -8.23 12.53
C ALA A 23 12.05 -7.26 11.39
N ALA A 24 13.26 -7.36 10.83
CA ALA A 24 13.68 -6.48 9.74
C ALA A 24 12.94 -6.82 8.43
N ALA A 25 12.76 -8.12 8.15
CA ALA A 25 11.92 -8.58 7.04
C ALA A 25 10.46 -8.19 7.24
N MET A 26 9.95 -8.24 8.48
CA MET A 26 8.58 -7.83 8.80
C MET A 26 8.35 -6.35 8.51
N ASP A 27 9.25 -5.47 8.94
CA ASP A 27 9.11 -4.03 8.67
C ASP A 27 9.11 -3.73 7.16
N LYS A 28 9.97 -4.39 6.37
CA LYS A 28 9.97 -4.29 4.91
C LYS A 28 8.67 -4.81 4.28
N ALA A 29 8.17 -5.94 4.77
CA ALA A 29 6.93 -6.54 4.28
C ALA A 29 5.73 -5.61 4.52
N ILE A 30 5.64 -5.00 5.72
CA ILE A 30 4.61 -4.01 6.05
C ILE A 30 4.73 -2.76 5.15
N GLN A 31 5.95 -2.27 4.91
CA GLN A 31 6.18 -1.13 4.03
C GLN A 31 5.71 -1.42 2.60
N LEU A 32 6.02 -2.59 2.06
CA LEU A 32 5.58 -3.02 0.73
C LEU A 32 4.07 -3.15 0.65
N ASP A 33 3.43 -3.75 1.65
CA ASP A 33 1.96 -3.90 1.72
C ASP A 33 1.28 -2.52 1.70
N VAL A 34 1.71 -1.61 2.57
CA VAL A 34 1.19 -0.23 2.63
C VAL A 34 1.47 0.52 1.33
N MET A 35 2.64 0.35 0.71
CA MET A 35 2.98 1.00 -0.56
C MET A 35 2.05 0.53 -1.70
N LEU A 36 1.73 -0.76 -1.79
CA LEU A 36 0.81 -1.28 -2.80
C LEU A 36 -0.61 -0.73 -2.61
N HIS A 37 -1.06 -0.60 -1.36
CA HIS A 37 -2.34 0.06 -1.05
C HIS A 37 -2.29 1.56 -1.36
N ALA A 38 -1.19 2.25 -1.05
CA ALA A 38 -1.00 3.66 -1.42
C ALA A 38 -1.07 3.84 -2.95
N TYR A 39 -0.44 2.94 -3.72
CA TYR A 39 -0.57 2.94 -5.18
C TYR A 39 -2.03 2.78 -5.63
N MET A 40 -2.77 1.82 -5.04
CA MET A 40 -4.21 1.66 -5.32
C MET A 40 -4.99 2.94 -4.97
N PHE A 41 -4.71 3.58 -3.85
CA PHE A 41 -5.37 4.82 -3.44
C PHE A 41 -5.06 6.01 -4.36
N THR A 42 -3.97 5.98 -5.12
CA THR A 42 -3.68 7.04 -6.10
C THR A 42 -4.40 6.86 -7.44
N GLN A 43 -4.96 5.69 -7.71
CA GLN A 43 -5.67 5.41 -8.96
C GLN A 43 -7.00 6.17 -9.04
N SER A 44 -7.48 6.39 -10.27
CA SER A 44 -8.82 6.91 -10.50
C SER A 44 -9.88 5.85 -10.19
N GLY A 45 -11.08 6.29 -9.81
CA GLY A 45 -12.18 5.40 -9.48
C GLY A 45 -12.36 5.21 -7.96
N ILE A 46 -13.07 4.16 -7.57
CA ILE A 46 -13.37 3.84 -6.18
C ILE A 46 -12.38 2.79 -5.71
N PRO A 47 -11.50 3.10 -4.74
CA PRO A 47 -10.61 2.10 -4.16
C PRO A 47 -11.43 1.07 -3.38
N VAL A 48 -11.07 -0.19 -3.51
CA VAL A 48 -11.71 -1.29 -2.79
C VAL A 48 -10.63 -2.04 -2.02
N ILE A 49 -10.72 -2.05 -0.69
CA ILE A 49 -9.88 -2.87 0.19
C ILE A 49 -10.59 -4.22 0.33
N TYR A 50 -9.86 -5.31 0.11
CA TYR A 50 -10.38 -6.64 0.35
C TYR A 50 -10.44 -6.91 1.87
N SER A 51 -11.50 -7.57 2.33
CA SER A 51 -11.71 -7.86 3.76
C SER A 51 -10.50 -8.61 4.35
N GLY A 52 -9.89 -8.04 5.36
CA GLY A 52 -8.67 -8.53 6.02
C GLY A 52 -7.39 -7.82 5.60
N ASP A 53 -7.34 -7.17 4.42
CA ASP A 53 -6.15 -6.41 4.00
C ASP A 53 -5.89 -5.25 4.97
N GLU A 54 -6.95 -4.64 5.54
CA GLU A 54 -6.85 -3.55 6.51
C GLU A 54 -6.09 -3.88 7.79
N ILE A 55 -5.92 -5.17 8.10
CA ILE A 55 -5.15 -5.66 9.25
C ILE A 55 -3.99 -6.57 8.84
N GLY A 56 -3.66 -6.63 7.57
CA GLY A 56 -2.60 -7.49 7.05
C GLY A 56 -2.88 -8.98 7.24
N GLN A 57 -4.14 -9.42 7.11
CA GLN A 57 -4.51 -10.82 7.26
C GLN A 57 -3.76 -11.68 6.26
N VAL A 58 -3.06 -12.71 6.76
CA VAL A 58 -2.29 -13.65 5.96
C VAL A 58 -3.14 -14.78 5.40
N ASN A 59 -2.56 -15.62 4.55
CA ASN A 59 -3.21 -16.78 3.94
C ASN A 59 -3.84 -17.72 4.97
N ASP A 60 -5.03 -18.23 4.64
CA ASP A 60 -5.71 -19.27 5.41
C ASP A 60 -5.57 -20.63 4.72
N TYR A 61 -4.79 -21.52 5.29
CA TYR A 61 -4.58 -22.86 4.76
C TYR A 61 -5.62 -23.86 5.25
N THR A 62 -6.50 -23.47 6.17
CA THR A 62 -7.51 -24.38 6.76
C THR A 62 -8.53 -24.87 5.73
N TYR A 63 -8.69 -24.14 4.61
CA TYR A 63 -9.59 -24.54 3.52
C TYR A 63 -9.25 -25.93 2.97
N LYS A 64 -7.99 -26.40 3.09
CA LYS A 64 -7.56 -27.73 2.64
C LYS A 64 -8.21 -28.87 3.44
N ASN A 65 -8.70 -28.57 4.65
CA ASN A 65 -9.38 -29.51 5.52
C ASN A 65 -10.89 -29.63 5.18
N ASP A 66 -11.41 -28.76 4.33
CA ASP A 66 -12.81 -28.79 3.89
C ASP A 66 -12.90 -29.44 2.49
N PRO A 67 -13.47 -30.63 2.35
CA PRO A 67 -13.56 -31.33 1.06
C PRO A 67 -14.28 -30.53 -0.03
N THR A 68 -15.13 -29.57 0.34
CA THR A 68 -15.87 -28.74 -0.61
C THR A 68 -15.03 -27.58 -1.15
N LYS A 69 -13.94 -27.23 -0.48
CA LYS A 69 -13.05 -26.10 -0.78
C LYS A 69 -11.65 -26.51 -1.21
N ALA A 70 -11.17 -27.67 -0.75
CA ALA A 70 -9.78 -28.13 -0.88
C ALA A 70 -9.25 -28.15 -2.32
N HIS A 71 -10.13 -28.26 -3.32
CA HIS A 71 -9.78 -28.27 -4.74
C HIS A 71 -9.73 -26.89 -5.39
N ASP A 72 -10.08 -25.81 -4.66
CA ASP A 72 -10.09 -24.46 -5.18
C ASP A 72 -9.12 -23.56 -4.38
N SER A 73 -7.95 -23.29 -4.95
CA SER A 73 -6.89 -22.47 -4.32
C SER A 73 -7.31 -21.05 -3.96
N ARG A 74 -8.40 -20.53 -4.51
CA ARG A 74 -8.92 -19.20 -4.17
C ARG A 74 -9.34 -19.08 -2.71
N TYR A 75 -9.67 -20.19 -2.06
CA TYR A 75 -10.04 -20.16 -0.65
C TYR A 75 -8.89 -19.81 0.29
N ILE A 76 -7.64 -19.82 -0.17
CA ILE A 76 -6.47 -19.41 0.62
C ILE A 76 -6.56 -17.95 1.10
N HIS A 77 -7.17 -17.05 0.30
CA HIS A 77 -7.37 -15.64 0.64
C HIS A 77 -8.83 -15.30 0.99
N ARG A 78 -9.69 -16.32 1.14
CA ARG A 78 -11.11 -16.15 1.48
C ARG A 78 -11.44 -16.70 2.87
N GLY A 79 -10.45 -16.71 3.76
CA GLY A 79 -10.65 -17.05 5.16
C GLY A 79 -11.63 -16.09 5.85
N ALA A 80 -12.19 -16.54 6.97
CA ALA A 80 -13.01 -15.65 7.79
C ALA A 80 -12.16 -14.50 8.34
N MET A 81 -12.79 -13.34 8.52
CA MET A 81 -12.13 -12.19 9.16
C MET A 81 -11.64 -12.56 10.56
N ARG A 82 -10.39 -12.26 10.83
CA ARG A 82 -9.73 -12.52 12.12
C ARG A 82 -10.01 -11.39 13.09
N TRP A 83 -11.23 -11.38 13.65
CA TRP A 83 -11.65 -10.36 14.60
C TRP A 83 -10.79 -10.29 15.86
N ASP A 84 -10.15 -11.39 16.24
CA ASP A 84 -9.17 -11.47 17.30
C ASP A 84 -7.92 -10.62 16.99
N LEU A 85 -7.44 -10.62 15.76
CA LEU A 85 -6.33 -9.79 15.29
C LEU A 85 -6.77 -8.35 15.04
N ALA A 86 -7.98 -8.15 14.53
CA ALA A 86 -8.54 -6.82 14.30
C ALA A 86 -8.65 -6.01 15.60
N ALA A 87 -8.76 -6.65 16.75
CA ALA A 87 -8.72 -5.98 18.05
C ALA A 87 -7.40 -5.26 18.34
N ASN A 88 -6.32 -5.58 17.61
CA ASN A 88 -5.00 -4.94 17.72
C ASN A 88 -4.86 -3.69 16.82
N ALA A 89 -5.88 -3.29 16.06
CA ALA A 89 -5.79 -2.22 15.07
C ALA A 89 -5.32 -0.86 15.66
N ASP A 90 -5.60 -0.61 16.93
CA ASP A 90 -5.19 0.62 17.62
C ASP A 90 -3.77 0.51 18.25
N ASP A 91 -3.16 -0.67 18.25
CA ASP A 91 -1.84 -0.90 18.85
C ASP A 91 -0.75 -0.81 17.77
N ALA A 92 -0.04 0.33 17.73
CA ALA A 92 1.03 0.62 16.78
C ALA A 92 2.26 -0.31 16.88
N ASP A 93 2.38 -1.11 17.92
CA ASP A 93 3.48 -2.07 18.08
C ASP A 93 3.19 -3.41 17.42
N THR A 94 1.93 -3.67 17.06
CA THR A 94 1.51 -4.89 16.36
C THR A 94 1.58 -4.73 14.84
N VAL A 95 1.61 -5.85 14.10
CA VAL A 95 1.56 -5.85 12.63
C VAL A 95 0.23 -5.27 12.14
N GLU A 96 -0.88 -5.72 12.76
CA GLU A 96 -2.23 -5.28 12.44
C GLU A 96 -2.40 -3.77 12.62
N GLY A 97 -1.93 -3.26 13.76
CA GLY A 97 -2.02 -1.83 14.06
C GLY A 97 -1.13 -0.98 13.16
N LYS A 98 0.09 -1.43 12.87
CA LYS A 98 0.99 -0.75 11.92
C LYS A 98 0.36 -0.60 10.54
N ILE A 99 -0.28 -1.64 10.02
CA ILE A 99 -0.95 -1.64 8.71
C ILE A 99 -2.20 -0.78 8.79
N PHE A 100 -3.09 -1.04 9.75
CA PHE A 100 -4.38 -0.36 9.89
C PHE A 100 -4.23 1.16 9.99
N GLN A 101 -3.31 1.64 10.84
CA GLN A 101 -3.12 3.07 11.04
C GLN A 101 -2.58 3.76 9.79
N ARG A 102 -1.63 3.13 9.09
CA ARG A 102 -1.09 3.67 7.83
C ARG A 102 -2.13 3.70 6.71
N LEU A 103 -2.93 2.63 6.56
CA LEU A 103 -4.03 2.63 5.59
C LEU A 103 -5.10 3.67 5.93
N SER A 104 -5.42 3.84 7.21
CA SER A 104 -6.34 4.87 7.68
C SER A 104 -5.84 6.29 7.37
N GLU A 105 -4.53 6.53 7.46
CA GLU A 105 -3.92 7.81 7.08
C GLU A 105 -4.03 8.04 5.57
N LEU A 106 -3.72 7.05 4.75
CA LEU A 106 -3.87 7.11 3.29
C LEU A 106 -5.33 7.37 2.88
N GLU A 107 -6.29 6.72 3.54
CA GLU A 107 -7.71 6.97 3.33
C GLU A 107 -8.09 8.43 3.67
N LYS A 108 -7.62 8.96 4.80
CA LYS A 108 -7.86 10.36 5.19
C LYS A 108 -7.31 11.31 4.14
N ILE A 109 -6.08 11.11 3.66
CA ILE A 109 -5.48 11.92 2.59
C ILE A 109 -6.37 11.85 1.35
N ARG A 110 -6.74 10.66 0.89
CA ARG A 110 -7.59 10.51 -0.29
C ARG A 110 -8.94 11.21 -0.16
N ARG A 111 -9.55 11.21 1.02
CA ARG A 111 -10.84 11.84 1.28
C ARG A 111 -10.77 13.36 1.40
N SER A 112 -9.64 13.89 1.87
CA SER A 112 -9.47 15.34 2.10
C SER A 112 -9.04 16.11 0.84
N GLU A 113 -8.29 15.46 -0.06
CA GLU A 113 -7.65 16.13 -1.18
C GLU A 113 -8.49 16.06 -2.46
N LYS A 114 -8.77 17.23 -3.04
CA LYS A 114 -9.59 17.35 -4.26
C LYS A 114 -8.99 16.69 -5.48
N VAL A 115 -7.66 16.51 -5.53
CA VAL A 115 -6.97 15.82 -6.62
C VAL A 115 -7.41 14.37 -6.79
N PHE A 116 -8.14 13.80 -5.83
CA PHE A 116 -8.74 12.45 -5.93
C PHE A 116 -10.18 12.44 -6.45
N MET A 117 -10.74 13.58 -6.83
CA MET A 117 -12.06 13.62 -7.48
C MET A 117 -12.06 12.77 -8.75
N THR A 118 -13.22 12.20 -9.10
CA THR A 118 -13.36 11.24 -10.20
C THR A 118 -13.01 11.81 -11.57
N ASN A 119 -13.14 13.12 -11.73
CA ASN A 119 -12.81 13.87 -12.95
C ASN A 119 -11.45 14.59 -12.87
N ALA A 120 -10.63 14.28 -11.88
CA ALA A 120 -9.25 14.76 -11.82
C ALA A 120 -8.40 14.10 -12.90
N ASP A 121 -7.50 14.85 -13.51
CA ASP A 121 -6.50 14.32 -14.43
C ASP A 121 -5.53 13.40 -13.70
N MET A 122 -5.07 12.36 -14.39
CA MET A 122 -4.05 11.43 -13.88
C MET A 122 -3.09 11.04 -15.02
N TRP A 123 -1.79 11.05 -14.73
CA TRP A 123 -0.75 10.66 -15.69
C TRP A 123 0.47 10.05 -14.99
N THR A 124 1.30 9.35 -15.75
CA THR A 124 2.61 8.90 -15.28
C THR A 124 3.65 10.00 -15.49
N VAL A 125 4.55 10.17 -14.53
CA VAL A 125 5.62 11.16 -14.56
C VAL A 125 6.96 10.43 -14.67
N GLU A 126 7.85 10.93 -15.55
CA GLU A 126 9.20 10.38 -15.71
C GLU A 126 10.04 10.67 -14.46
N THR A 127 10.66 9.63 -13.91
CA THR A 127 11.51 9.71 -12.71
C THR A 127 12.99 9.47 -13.01
N TYR A 128 13.33 9.08 -14.24
CA TYR A 128 14.67 8.67 -14.67
C TYR A 128 15.26 7.48 -13.88
N ASP A 129 14.44 6.78 -13.11
CA ASP A 129 14.77 5.53 -12.42
C ASP A 129 13.65 4.52 -12.68
N SER A 130 13.96 3.42 -13.35
CA SER A 130 12.99 2.39 -13.72
C SER A 130 12.39 1.63 -12.53
N SER A 131 12.98 1.76 -11.34
CA SER A 131 12.44 1.17 -10.10
C SER A 131 11.48 2.09 -9.35
N VAL A 132 11.34 3.35 -9.80
CA VAL A 132 10.47 4.33 -9.16
C VAL A 132 9.32 4.71 -10.10
N LEU A 133 8.09 4.44 -9.70
CA LEU A 133 6.89 4.90 -10.37
C LEU A 133 6.44 6.23 -9.77
N CYS A 134 6.13 7.22 -10.62
CA CYS A 134 5.49 8.44 -10.21
C CYS A 134 4.14 8.62 -10.91
N ILE A 135 3.09 8.85 -10.13
CA ILE A 135 1.75 9.19 -10.60
C ILE A 135 1.47 10.65 -10.28
N GLY A 136 1.22 11.45 -11.30
CA GLY A 136 0.75 12.83 -11.18
C GLY A 136 -0.77 12.87 -11.17
N ARG A 137 -1.34 13.78 -10.37
CA ARG A 137 -2.76 14.12 -10.38
C ARG A 137 -2.95 15.61 -10.37
N TYR A 138 -4.01 16.09 -11.05
CA TYR A 138 -4.34 17.50 -11.11
C TYR A 138 -5.85 17.71 -11.04
N TYR A 139 -6.27 18.68 -10.25
CA TYR A 139 -7.65 19.12 -10.18
C TYR A 139 -7.73 20.60 -9.70
N GLU A 140 -8.39 21.45 -10.48
CA GLU A 140 -8.70 22.85 -10.11
C GLU A 140 -7.50 23.65 -9.55
N GLY A 141 -6.32 23.52 -10.15
CA GLY A 141 -5.10 24.24 -9.74
C GLY A 141 -4.25 23.51 -8.70
N GLU A 142 -4.73 22.41 -8.12
CA GLU A 142 -3.98 21.58 -7.19
C GLU A 142 -3.25 20.46 -7.94
N LYS A 143 -1.99 20.20 -7.60
CA LYS A 143 -1.20 19.07 -8.12
C LYS A 143 -0.73 18.19 -6.98
N MET A 144 -0.71 16.87 -7.22
CA MET A 144 -0.12 15.88 -6.33
C MET A 144 0.74 14.91 -7.13
N PHE A 145 1.81 14.43 -6.51
CA PHE A 145 2.66 13.37 -7.03
C PHE A 145 2.76 12.22 -6.01
N GLY A 146 2.34 11.03 -6.42
CA GLY A 146 2.55 9.80 -5.67
C GLY A 146 3.81 9.11 -6.18
N LEU A 147 4.78 8.92 -5.31
CA LEU A 147 6.07 8.28 -5.61
C LEU A 147 6.13 6.91 -4.96
N PHE A 148 6.47 5.87 -5.72
CA PHE A 148 6.49 4.48 -5.29
C PHE A 148 7.82 3.85 -5.67
N ASN A 149 8.60 3.46 -4.65
CA ASN A 149 9.89 2.81 -4.83
C ASN A 149 9.72 1.29 -4.80
N PHE A 150 9.89 0.63 -5.94
CA PHE A 150 9.82 -0.84 -6.07
C PHE A 150 11.18 -1.51 -5.93
N SER A 151 12.20 -0.81 -5.44
CA SER A 151 13.51 -1.40 -5.13
C SER A 151 13.65 -1.70 -3.64
N GLU A 152 14.68 -2.47 -3.29
CA GLU A 152 15.03 -2.75 -1.89
C GLU A 152 15.94 -1.65 -1.27
N TYR A 153 16.24 -0.58 -2.01
CA TYR A 153 17.16 0.47 -1.63
C TYR A 153 16.49 1.84 -1.65
N ASP A 154 16.90 2.71 -0.77
CA ASP A 154 16.47 4.12 -0.81
C ASP A 154 16.84 4.75 -2.16
N LYS A 155 15.94 5.54 -2.70
CA LYS A 155 16.06 6.20 -4.00
C LYS A 155 15.87 7.69 -3.89
N THR A 156 16.50 8.43 -4.80
CA THR A 156 16.21 9.85 -5.01
C THR A 156 15.56 10.00 -6.38
N ALA A 157 14.30 10.37 -6.42
CA ALA A 157 13.57 10.61 -7.68
C ALA A 157 13.69 12.07 -8.11
N TRP A 158 13.88 12.27 -9.40
CA TRP A 158 13.86 13.58 -10.04
C TRP A 158 12.58 13.74 -10.86
N ILE A 159 11.80 14.78 -10.55
CA ILE A 159 10.54 15.06 -11.22
C ILE A 159 10.66 16.45 -11.85
N ASN A 160 10.62 16.52 -13.19
CA ASN A 160 10.81 17.76 -13.93
C ASN A 160 9.59 18.69 -13.96
N GLU A 161 8.42 18.21 -13.51
CA GLU A 161 7.16 18.96 -13.60
C GLU A 161 6.83 19.77 -12.34
N THR A 162 7.80 19.98 -11.47
CA THR A 162 7.56 20.51 -10.13
C THR A 162 8.08 21.94 -9.96
N ASP A 163 7.36 22.89 -10.47
CA ASP A 163 7.57 24.30 -10.09
C ASP A 163 6.86 24.57 -8.77
N GLY A 164 7.58 25.13 -7.79
CA GLY A 164 7.00 25.56 -6.53
C GLY A 164 7.35 24.71 -5.31
N MET A 165 6.58 24.93 -4.24
CA MET A 165 6.74 24.23 -2.97
C MET A 165 5.65 23.18 -2.82
N TYR A 166 6.04 21.99 -2.38
CA TYR A 166 5.15 20.85 -2.16
C TYR A 166 5.21 20.40 -0.70
N LYS A 167 4.06 19.99 -0.19
CA LYS A 167 3.95 19.39 1.14
C LYS A 167 3.93 17.86 1.00
N ASN A 168 4.82 17.18 1.68
CA ASN A 168 4.72 15.73 1.86
C ASN A 168 3.51 15.45 2.77
N MET A 169 2.52 14.74 2.24
CA MET A 169 1.26 14.49 2.94
C MET A 169 1.40 13.48 4.09
N LEU A 170 2.46 12.67 4.09
CA LEU A 170 2.74 11.68 5.15
C LEU A 170 3.56 12.27 6.29
N THR A 171 4.52 13.16 5.98
CA THR A 171 5.43 13.73 7.00
C THR A 171 5.11 15.17 7.40
N GLY A 172 4.33 15.87 6.57
CA GLY A 172 4.05 17.30 6.73
C GLY A 172 5.19 18.24 6.28
N GLU A 173 6.34 17.69 5.84
CA GLU A 173 7.48 18.49 5.37
C GLU A 173 7.11 19.29 4.12
N VAL A 174 7.57 20.56 4.06
CA VAL A 174 7.38 21.42 2.89
C VAL A 174 8.72 21.70 2.25
N ARG A 175 8.86 21.34 0.97
CA ARG A 175 10.09 21.52 0.19
C ARG A 175 9.83 21.69 -1.30
N LYS A 176 10.86 22.08 -2.05
CA LYS A 176 10.83 21.94 -3.51
C LYS A 176 10.86 20.46 -3.88
N ALA A 177 10.06 20.07 -4.85
CA ALA A 177 9.99 18.67 -5.28
C ALA A 177 11.05 18.32 -6.35
N ALA A 178 12.24 18.89 -6.28
CA ALA A 178 13.37 18.51 -7.11
C ALA A 178 14.31 17.61 -6.28
N GLY A 179 14.48 16.35 -6.68
CA GLY A 179 15.27 15.38 -5.93
C GLY A 179 14.55 14.94 -4.64
N VAL A 180 13.54 14.08 -4.76
CA VAL A 180 12.77 13.56 -3.62
C VAL A 180 13.37 12.24 -3.18
N ASP A 181 13.81 12.13 -1.93
CA ASP A 181 14.24 10.88 -1.33
C ASP A 181 13.03 10.01 -1.00
N ILE A 182 13.09 8.75 -1.41
CA ILE A 182 12.03 7.77 -1.27
C ILE A 182 12.63 6.53 -0.63
N PRO A 183 12.27 6.22 0.61
CA PRO A 183 12.71 5.00 1.31
C PRO A 183 12.19 3.71 0.66
#